data_585332aaab9b0b348b47acf5f579489f
#
_entry.id   585332aaab9b0b348b47acf5f579489f
#
_cell.length_a   1.000
_cell.length_b   1.000
_cell.length_c   1.000
_cell.angle_alpha   90.00
_cell.angle_beta   90.00
_cell.angle_gamma   90.00
#
_symmetry.space_group_name_H-M   'P 1'
#
loop_
_entity.id
_entity.type
_entity.pdbx_description
1 polymer ?
#
loop_
_entity_poly.entity_id
_entity_poly.type
_entity_poly.pdbx_seq_one_letter_code
_entity_poly.pdbx_strand_id
1 'polypeptide(L)'
;MSMPVTASLPTTLPDWLVHCERLHPNTIEMGLERVRTVAQRVDSGRGIRPGCPVIVVAGTNGKGSTCAMLEAIYSQAGYRTGVYTSPHLVHFEERCRIQGQSAEAQQLVAAFADIEHARLGDGTAAQPEVALTYFEFTTLAIVLAMQRARLDVMILEVGLGGRLDAVNVFDADCAVITSIDIDHVEYLGPDRETIGYEKAGIMRTGRPVVVSDPVPPQSVLDRALEIGADLWRAGRDFHCGGDKQQWNWAGRSRRYPGLAYPALRGANQLVNAAGVLAVVEALHPVLPVTAQAVRNGLALVELPGRFQIVPGQPALVLDVAHNPHSAAALAENLDAMGFYPTTHAVFGAMADKDLRPMFERLNPLIDRWYFTDLPTERAASAADLQTLWHSLNTRTDVQASQYPNPDAALQAAVSQADPADRIVVFGSFFTVGGVLQNGVPRLAAPHLQA
;
A
#
# COMPACT_ATOMS: atom_id res chain seq x y z
N MET A 1 36.92 -1.72 34.20
CA MET A 1 36.58 -1.32 32.82
C MET A 1 36.08 -2.55 32.13
N SER A 2 34.75 -2.72 32.06
CA SER A 2 34.10 -3.81 31.35
C SER A 2 34.05 -3.41 29.88
N MET A 3 34.69 -4.19 29.00
CA MET A 3 34.58 -4.03 27.58
C MET A 3 33.09 -4.19 27.20
N PRO A 4 32.50 -3.33 26.35
CA PRO A 4 31.16 -3.57 25.87
C PRO A 4 31.19 -4.89 25.09
N VAL A 5 30.33 -5.82 25.46
CA VAL A 5 30.05 -7.01 24.68
C VAL A 5 29.51 -6.50 23.34
N THR A 6 30.32 -6.57 22.31
CA THR A 6 29.86 -6.34 20.94
C THR A 6 28.85 -7.45 20.64
N ALA A 7 27.57 -7.18 20.84
CA ALA A 7 26.53 -8.09 20.41
C ALA A 7 26.73 -8.33 18.91
N SER A 8 26.85 -9.60 18.52
CA SER A 8 26.96 -9.94 17.11
C SER A 8 25.72 -9.43 16.36
N LEU A 9 25.93 -8.81 15.20
CA LEU A 9 24.82 -8.35 14.37
C LEU A 9 23.92 -9.54 14.00
N PRO A 10 22.62 -9.32 13.84
CA PRO A 10 21.70 -10.32 13.33
C PRO A 10 22.17 -10.89 11.98
N THR A 11 21.94 -12.17 11.73
CA THR A 11 22.37 -12.85 10.50
C THR A 11 21.21 -13.23 9.60
N THR A 12 19.98 -13.23 10.13
CA THR A 12 18.77 -13.52 9.36
C THR A 12 17.86 -12.31 9.31
N LEU A 13 17.03 -12.23 8.28
CA LEU A 13 16.07 -11.12 8.15
C LEU A 13 15.07 -11.06 9.33
N PRO A 14 14.46 -12.18 9.79
CA PRO A 14 13.60 -12.14 10.98
C PRO A 14 14.28 -11.58 12.23
N ASP A 15 15.55 -11.95 12.48
CA ASP A 15 16.28 -11.41 13.63
C ASP A 15 16.55 -9.92 13.49
N TRP A 16 16.81 -9.44 12.27
CA TRP A 16 16.92 -8.00 11.99
C TRP A 16 15.62 -7.25 12.26
N LEU A 17 14.48 -7.80 11.86
CA LEU A 17 13.19 -7.15 12.10
C LEU A 17 12.90 -7.01 13.60
N VAL A 18 13.16 -8.07 14.38
CA VAL A 18 13.07 -8.02 15.86
C VAL A 18 14.05 -7.02 16.46
N HIS A 19 15.29 -6.91 15.92
CA HIS A 19 16.26 -5.91 16.34
C HIS A 19 15.73 -4.49 16.10
N CYS A 20 15.22 -4.20 14.90
CA CYS A 20 14.71 -2.88 14.54
C CYS A 20 13.53 -2.41 15.40
N GLU A 21 12.65 -3.34 15.83
CA GLU A 21 11.52 -3.02 16.72
C GLU A 21 11.96 -2.49 18.09
N ARG A 22 13.19 -2.78 18.52
CA ARG A 22 13.73 -2.40 19.84
C ARG A 22 14.58 -1.14 19.82
N LEU A 23 14.90 -0.59 18.65
CA LEU A 23 15.82 0.54 18.51
C LEU A 23 15.22 1.87 18.93
N HIS A 24 13.91 1.99 18.96
CA HIS A 24 13.21 3.22 19.29
C HIS A 24 12.05 2.95 20.25
N PRO A 25 11.83 3.80 21.28
CA PRO A 25 10.74 3.60 22.23
C PRO A 25 9.36 3.81 21.62
N ASN A 26 9.26 4.66 20.58
CA ASN A 26 8.02 4.95 19.88
C ASN A 26 7.93 4.15 18.58
N THR A 27 6.80 3.51 18.33
CA THR A 27 6.53 2.81 17.07
C THR A 27 6.44 3.78 15.89
N ILE A 28 5.88 4.97 16.11
CA ILE A 28 5.75 6.06 15.14
C ILE A 28 6.31 7.34 15.76
N GLU A 29 7.25 7.96 15.08
CA GLU A 29 7.75 9.29 15.41
C GLU A 29 8.06 10.04 14.13
N MET A 30 7.29 11.11 13.89
CA MET A 30 7.39 11.91 12.67
C MET A 30 8.62 12.82 12.70
N GLY A 31 9.43 12.78 11.65
CA GLY A 31 10.61 13.63 11.53
C GLY A 31 11.61 13.13 10.49
N LEU A 32 12.39 14.03 9.89
CA LEU A 32 13.32 13.69 8.82
C LEU A 32 14.80 13.74 9.25
N GLU A 33 15.12 14.36 10.39
CA GLU A 33 16.53 14.61 10.77
C GLU A 33 17.29 13.31 11.04
N ARG A 34 16.70 12.40 11.80
CA ARG A 34 17.29 11.08 12.11
C ARG A 34 17.59 10.30 10.83
N VAL A 35 16.57 10.17 9.98
CA VAL A 35 16.66 9.46 8.70
C VAL A 35 17.71 10.08 7.80
N ARG A 36 17.70 11.42 7.66
CA ARG A 36 18.66 12.15 6.84
C ARG A 36 20.09 11.97 7.35
N THR A 37 20.29 12.05 8.66
CA THR A 37 21.60 11.85 9.28
C THR A 37 22.17 10.49 8.96
N VAL A 38 21.38 9.42 9.14
CA VAL A 38 21.84 8.05 8.87
C VAL A 38 22.02 7.83 7.36
N ALA A 39 21.08 8.29 6.53
CA ALA A 39 21.19 8.20 5.08
C ALA A 39 22.49 8.83 4.54
N GLN A 40 22.94 9.94 5.12
CA GLN A 40 24.18 10.63 4.71
C GLN A 40 25.46 9.90 5.15
N ARG A 41 25.41 9.11 6.23
CA ARG A 41 26.58 8.37 6.76
C ARG A 41 26.91 7.09 5.97
N VAL A 42 25.95 6.54 5.24
CA VAL A 42 26.13 5.30 4.47
C VAL A 42 27.25 5.46 3.44
N ASP A 43 27.95 4.38 3.11
CA ASP A 43 29.05 4.32 2.15
C ASP A 43 30.17 5.33 2.44
N SER A 44 30.60 5.44 3.71
CA SER A 44 31.64 6.37 4.16
C SER A 44 31.34 7.82 3.81
N GLY A 45 30.07 8.23 3.95
CA GLY A 45 29.61 9.59 3.70
C GLY A 45 29.20 9.91 2.26
N ARG A 46 29.19 8.93 1.36
CA ARG A 46 28.60 9.10 0.03
C ARG A 46 27.07 9.23 0.08
N GLY A 47 26.48 8.59 1.06
CA GLY A 47 25.04 8.61 1.32
C GLY A 47 24.21 7.74 0.39
N ILE A 48 22.94 7.59 0.76
CA ILE A 48 21.95 6.92 -0.10
C ILE A 48 21.45 7.93 -1.13
N ARG A 49 21.78 7.71 -2.40
CA ARG A 49 21.40 8.59 -3.53
C ARG A 49 20.89 7.75 -4.67
N PRO A 50 19.57 7.70 -4.91
CA PRO A 50 19.03 7.06 -6.10
C PRO A 50 19.69 7.59 -7.37
N GLY A 51 20.22 6.69 -8.20
CA GLY A 51 20.89 7.04 -9.46
C GLY A 51 19.95 7.08 -10.67
N CYS A 52 18.63 7.08 -10.45
CA CYS A 52 17.58 7.05 -11.45
C CYS A 52 16.41 7.93 -11.00
N PRO A 53 15.46 8.27 -11.89
CA PRO A 53 14.24 8.96 -11.52
C PRO A 53 13.48 8.28 -10.38
N VAL A 54 13.01 9.10 -9.43
CA VAL A 54 12.26 8.66 -8.25
C VAL A 54 10.83 9.18 -8.34
N ILE A 55 9.86 8.27 -8.25
CA ILE A 55 8.43 8.57 -8.17
C ILE A 55 7.99 8.31 -6.74
N VAL A 56 7.50 9.34 -6.04
CA VAL A 56 6.99 9.22 -4.67
C VAL A 56 5.48 9.27 -4.67
N VAL A 57 4.83 8.27 -4.06
CA VAL A 57 3.37 8.10 -4.06
C VAL A 57 2.81 8.25 -2.65
N ALA A 58 2.03 9.32 -2.41
CA ALA A 58 1.26 9.56 -1.20
C ALA A 58 -0.25 9.50 -1.47
N GLY A 59 -1.03 9.41 -0.41
CA GLY A 59 -2.50 9.37 -0.46
C GLY A 59 -3.07 8.62 0.73
N THR A 60 -4.37 8.66 0.90
CA THR A 60 -5.05 7.82 1.89
C THR A 60 -5.23 6.42 1.34
N ASN A 61 -5.92 6.27 0.22
CA ASN A 61 -6.14 5.00 -0.46
C ASN A 61 -5.56 5.06 -1.90
N GLY A 62 -5.30 3.89 -2.50
CA GLY A 62 -4.84 3.79 -3.89
C GLY A 62 -3.32 3.83 -4.10
N LYS A 63 -2.50 4.12 -3.07
CA LYS A 63 -1.04 4.19 -3.16
C LYS A 63 -0.42 2.92 -3.77
N GLY A 64 -0.62 1.77 -3.13
CA GLY A 64 -0.08 0.49 -3.58
C GLY A 64 -0.56 0.10 -4.99
N SER A 65 -1.84 0.36 -5.33
CA SER A 65 -2.37 0.13 -6.68
C SER A 65 -1.68 1.00 -7.72
N THR A 66 -1.44 2.28 -7.40
CA THR A 66 -0.70 3.21 -8.24
C THR A 66 0.74 2.75 -8.44
N CYS A 67 1.43 2.33 -7.36
CA CYS A 67 2.79 1.78 -7.44
C CYS A 67 2.85 0.52 -8.34
N ALA A 68 1.91 -0.41 -8.17
CA ALA A 68 1.86 -1.64 -8.95
C ALA A 68 1.59 -1.37 -10.45
N MET A 69 0.69 -0.45 -10.78
CA MET A 69 0.43 -0.07 -12.18
C MET A 69 1.63 0.62 -12.81
N LEU A 70 2.31 1.53 -12.10
CA LEU A 70 3.55 2.17 -12.57
C LEU A 70 4.63 1.14 -12.83
N GLU A 71 4.86 0.21 -11.88
CA GLU A 71 5.83 -0.87 -12.04
C GLU A 71 5.51 -1.72 -13.26
N ALA A 72 4.26 -2.16 -13.40
CA ALA A 72 3.85 -3.00 -14.52
C ALA A 72 4.07 -2.29 -15.87
N ILE A 73 3.72 -1.01 -15.99
CA ILE A 73 3.90 -0.25 -17.24
C ILE A 73 5.39 -0.05 -17.56
N TYR A 74 6.21 0.38 -16.58
CA TYR A 74 7.64 0.60 -16.81
C TYR A 74 8.38 -0.72 -17.08
N SER A 75 8.02 -1.83 -16.40
CA SER A 75 8.57 -3.16 -16.70
C SER A 75 8.23 -3.61 -18.11
N GLN A 76 6.97 -3.39 -18.58
CA GLN A 76 6.57 -3.68 -19.96
C GLN A 76 7.23 -2.75 -20.99
N ALA A 77 7.73 -1.60 -20.59
CA ALA A 77 8.55 -0.73 -21.41
C ALA A 77 10.04 -1.13 -21.42
N GLY A 78 10.44 -2.17 -20.66
CA GLY A 78 11.80 -2.69 -20.61
C GLY A 78 12.69 -2.03 -19.56
N TYR A 79 12.15 -1.20 -18.66
CA TYR A 79 12.92 -0.58 -17.57
C TYR A 79 13.14 -1.55 -16.40
N ARG A 80 14.30 -1.44 -15.77
CA ARG A 80 14.58 -2.10 -14.47
C ARG A 80 13.93 -1.28 -13.38
N THR A 81 12.84 -1.80 -12.83
CA THR A 81 12.03 -1.14 -11.81
C THR A 81 12.44 -1.53 -10.41
N GLY A 82 12.37 -0.58 -9.47
CA GLY A 82 12.36 -0.84 -8.04
C GLY A 82 11.12 -0.26 -7.40
N VAL A 83 10.46 -1.03 -6.54
CA VAL A 83 9.23 -0.57 -5.86
C VAL A 83 9.34 -0.81 -4.37
N TYR A 84 9.14 0.23 -3.57
CA TYR A 84 8.95 0.14 -2.13
C TYR A 84 7.49 0.37 -1.80
N THR A 85 6.87 -0.59 -1.12
CA THR A 85 5.48 -0.51 -0.64
C THR A 85 5.36 -0.93 0.81
N SER A 86 4.33 -0.43 1.51
CA SER A 86 4.04 -0.83 2.89
C SER A 86 2.55 -0.70 3.23
N PRO A 87 2.05 -1.57 4.15
CA PRO A 87 2.71 -2.74 4.72
C PRO A 87 2.76 -3.93 3.75
N HIS A 88 3.43 -5.03 4.13
CA HIS A 88 3.37 -6.32 3.44
C HIS A 88 2.12 -7.12 3.86
N LEU A 89 1.78 -8.16 3.11
CA LEU A 89 0.71 -9.09 3.46
C LEU A 89 1.23 -10.25 4.31
N VAL A 90 2.25 -10.96 3.83
CA VAL A 90 2.79 -12.18 4.46
C VAL A 90 4.27 -12.03 4.79
N HIS A 91 5.09 -11.68 3.81
CA HIS A 91 6.54 -11.64 3.94
C HIS A 91 7.08 -10.22 3.84
N PHE A 92 8.04 -9.88 4.71
CA PHE A 92 8.65 -8.55 4.72
C PHE A 92 9.25 -8.15 3.37
N GLU A 93 9.82 -9.11 2.65
CA GLU A 93 10.44 -8.94 1.32
C GLU A 93 9.48 -8.36 0.27
N GLU A 94 8.17 -8.53 0.44
CA GLU A 94 7.14 -7.90 -0.41
C GLU A 94 7.26 -6.37 -0.46
N ARG A 95 7.85 -5.76 0.61
CA ARG A 95 8.06 -4.31 0.68
C ARG A 95 9.13 -3.81 -0.28
N CYS A 96 10.00 -4.68 -0.75
CA CYS A 96 11.09 -4.36 -1.67
C CYS A 96 10.99 -5.24 -2.91
N ARG A 97 10.52 -4.67 -4.01
CA ARG A 97 10.45 -5.37 -5.29
C ARG A 97 11.50 -4.82 -6.25
N ILE A 98 12.25 -5.70 -6.87
CA ILE A 98 13.29 -5.38 -7.86
C ILE A 98 12.93 -6.15 -9.13
N GLN A 99 12.66 -5.41 -10.22
CA GLN A 99 12.25 -5.98 -11.51
C GLN A 99 11.04 -6.94 -11.40
N GLY A 100 10.03 -6.54 -10.62
CA GLY A 100 8.79 -7.30 -10.46
C GLY A 100 8.88 -8.48 -9.46
N GLN A 101 10.04 -8.75 -8.87
CA GLN A 101 10.24 -9.83 -7.89
C GLN A 101 10.52 -9.25 -6.51
N SER A 102 10.05 -9.92 -5.45
CA SER A 102 10.47 -9.58 -4.09
C SER A 102 11.99 -9.74 -3.95
N ALA A 103 12.64 -8.81 -3.24
CA ALA A 103 14.07 -8.86 -3.02
C ALA A 103 14.45 -10.12 -2.23
N GLU A 104 15.63 -10.65 -2.51
CA GLU A 104 16.15 -11.77 -1.72
C GLU A 104 16.49 -11.31 -0.30
N ALA A 105 16.18 -12.15 0.70
CA ALA A 105 16.45 -11.85 2.11
C ALA A 105 17.92 -11.47 2.36
N GLN A 106 18.87 -12.11 1.69
CA GLN A 106 20.30 -11.81 1.82
C GLN A 106 20.66 -10.39 1.35
N GLN A 107 20.02 -9.88 0.29
CA GLN A 107 20.25 -8.51 -0.19
C GLN A 107 19.78 -7.50 0.85
N LEU A 108 18.63 -7.76 1.50
CA LEU A 108 18.11 -6.94 2.58
C LEU A 108 19.01 -7.02 3.82
N VAL A 109 19.42 -8.22 4.26
CA VAL A 109 20.32 -8.41 5.41
C VAL A 109 21.61 -7.60 5.25
N ALA A 110 22.23 -7.62 4.06
CA ALA A 110 23.43 -6.82 3.79
C ALA A 110 23.16 -5.32 3.90
N ALA A 111 22.02 -4.83 3.39
CA ALA A 111 21.64 -3.44 3.53
C ALA A 111 21.34 -3.04 4.99
N PHE A 112 20.67 -3.92 5.75
CA PHE A 112 20.40 -3.73 7.18
C PHE A 112 21.69 -3.57 7.98
N ALA A 113 22.70 -4.41 7.71
CA ALA A 113 24.00 -4.31 8.38
C ALA A 113 24.68 -2.95 8.13
N ASP A 114 24.62 -2.43 6.91
CA ASP A 114 25.21 -1.14 6.59
C ASP A 114 24.43 0.04 7.20
N ILE A 115 23.11 -0.06 7.27
CA ILE A 115 22.30 0.94 7.99
C ILE A 115 22.62 0.93 9.49
N GLU A 116 22.78 -0.25 10.09
CA GLU A 116 23.15 -0.36 11.50
C GLU A 116 24.51 0.29 11.77
N HIS A 117 25.52 0.02 10.94
CA HIS A 117 26.82 0.68 11.06
C HIS A 117 26.70 2.22 10.92
N ALA A 118 25.92 2.71 9.97
CA ALA A 118 25.69 4.15 9.79
C ALA A 118 24.93 4.78 10.97
N ARG A 119 23.97 4.05 11.55
CA ARG A 119 23.18 4.48 12.70
C ARG A 119 24.03 4.58 13.97
N LEU A 120 24.87 3.58 14.22
CA LEU A 120 25.76 3.56 15.39
C LEU A 120 26.81 4.69 15.34
N GLY A 121 27.22 5.10 14.12
CA GLY A 121 28.28 6.08 13.95
C GLY A 121 29.64 5.53 14.36
N ASP A 122 30.58 6.42 14.68
CA ASP A 122 31.94 6.08 15.11
C ASP A 122 32.16 6.20 16.64
N GLY A 123 31.09 6.47 17.39
CA GLY A 123 31.11 6.65 18.82
C GLY A 123 31.65 8.02 19.30
N THR A 124 31.99 8.92 18.38
CA THR A 124 32.41 10.29 18.70
C THR A 124 31.21 11.23 18.88
N ALA A 125 31.46 12.39 19.50
CA ALA A 125 30.43 13.44 19.62
C ALA A 125 30.02 14.02 18.24
N ALA A 126 30.86 13.85 17.21
CA ALA A 126 30.54 14.28 15.84
C ALA A 126 29.63 13.29 15.10
N GLN A 127 29.69 12.03 15.47
CA GLN A 127 28.83 10.97 14.90
C GLN A 127 28.21 10.10 16.00
N PRO A 128 27.29 10.66 16.81
CA PRO A 128 26.62 9.91 17.87
C PRO A 128 25.70 8.85 17.28
N GLU A 129 25.36 7.86 18.10
CA GLU A 129 24.31 6.90 17.77
C GLU A 129 22.97 7.62 17.52
N VAL A 130 22.22 7.13 16.51
CA VAL A 130 20.89 7.64 16.14
C VAL A 130 19.86 6.54 16.37
N ALA A 131 18.85 6.81 17.18
CA ALA A 131 17.72 5.91 17.34
C ALA A 131 16.76 6.07 16.14
N LEU A 132 16.60 5.03 15.36
CA LEU A 132 15.64 4.98 14.24
C LEU A 132 14.41 4.14 14.63
N THR A 133 13.22 4.59 14.25
CA THR A 133 12.03 3.76 14.32
C THR A 133 12.16 2.58 13.34
N TYR A 134 11.37 1.52 13.54
CA TYR A 134 11.31 0.38 12.63
C TYR A 134 11.09 0.81 11.17
N PHE A 135 10.17 1.76 10.95
CA PHE A 135 9.86 2.23 9.60
C PHE A 135 11.01 3.01 8.99
N GLU A 136 11.64 3.91 9.75
CA GLU A 136 12.80 4.69 9.29
C GLU A 136 13.97 3.78 8.90
N PHE A 137 14.29 2.81 9.76
CA PHE A 137 15.38 1.86 9.51
C PHE A 137 15.14 1.04 8.25
N THR A 138 13.95 0.41 8.17
CA THR A 138 13.61 -0.47 7.05
C THR A 138 13.48 0.29 5.73
N THR A 139 13.00 1.54 5.75
CA THR A 139 12.96 2.41 4.56
C THR A 139 14.38 2.65 4.03
N LEU A 140 15.33 3.02 4.88
CA LEU A 140 16.71 3.25 4.45
C LEU A 140 17.35 1.98 3.89
N ALA A 141 17.17 0.84 4.55
CA ALA A 141 17.71 -0.44 4.11
C ALA A 141 17.16 -0.87 2.74
N ILE A 142 15.84 -0.72 2.54
CA ILE A 142 15.19 -1.05 1.27
C ILE A 142 15.69 -0.15 0.13
N VAL A 143 15.73 1.18 0.33
CA VAL A 143 16.22 2.09 -0.71
C VAL A 143 17.70 1.88 -1.00
N LEU A 144 18.52 1.53 0.00
CA LEU A 144 19.92 1.15 -0.21
C LEU A 144 20.05 -0.14 -1.06
N ALA A 145 19.24 -1.16 -0.78
CA ALA A 145 19.21 -2.38 -1.59
C ALA A 145 18.81 -2.09 -3.05
N MET A 146 17.80 -1.25 -3.25
CA MET A 146 17.37 -0.78 -4.58
C MET A 146 18.48 0.00 -5.30
N GLN A 147 19.18 0.92 -4.61
CA GLN A 147 20.31 1.67 -5.19
C GLN A 147 21.39 0.73 -5.73
N ARG A 148 21.68 -0.34 -5.01
CA ARG A 148 22.67 -1.36 -5.41
C ARG A 148 22.25 -2.18 -6.63
N ALA A 149 20.96 -2.30 -6.87
CA ALA A 149 20.40 -3.03 -8.02
C ALA A 149 20.54 -2.26 -9.37
N ARG A 150 21.03 -1.01 -9.38
CA ARG A 150 21.22 -0.18 -10.58
C ARG A 150 19.97 -0.09 -11.44
N LEU A 151 18.91 0.40 -10.86
CA LEU A 151 17.58 0.53 -11.48
C LEU A 151 17.53 1.69 -12.49
N ASP A 152 16.51 1.66 -13.34
CA ASP A 152 16.21 2.73 -14.28
C ASP A 152 15.10 3.66 -13.75
N VAL A 153 14.28 3.20 -12.78
CA VAL A 153 13.26 3.97 -12.07
C VAL A 153 13.00 3.37 -10.69
N MET A 154 12.81 4.23 -9.68
CA MET A 154 12.34 3.85 -8.34
C MET A 154 10.96 4.43 -8.08
N ILE A 155 10.06 3.62 -7.49
CA ILE A 155 8.71 3.97 -7.11
C ILE A 155 8.59 3.75 -5.61
N LEU A 156 8.37 4.81 -4.84
CA LEU A 156 8.41 4.79 -3.39
C LEU A 156 7.03 5.16 -2.83
N GLU A 157 6.40 4.23 -2.13
CA GLU A 157 5.15 4.47 -1.40
C GLU A 157 5.43 5.12 -0.05
N VAL A 158 4.75 6.23 0.24
CA VAL A 158 4.73 6.88 1.57
C VAL A 158 3.98 6.00 2.57
N GLY A 159 4.58 5.77 3.73
CA GLY A 159 3.94 5.01 4.80
C GLY A 159 2.83 5.80 5.48
N LEU A 160 3.14 7.01 5.97
CA LEU A 160 2.20 7.85 6.72
C LEU A 160 2.37 9.34 6.37
N GLY A 161 1.27 10.00 6.01
CA GLY A 161 1.30 11.43 5.67
C GLY A 161 2.06 11.71 4.39
N GLY A 162 3.26 12.24 4.49
CA GLY A 162 4.17 12.55 3.40
C GLY A 162 5.31 13.48 3.85
N ARG A 163 5.00 14.66 4.35
CA ARG A 163 5.97 15.72 4.70
C ARG A 163 7.08 15.25 5.62
N LEU A 164 6.75 14.47 6.64
CA LEU A 164 7.67 13.96 7.66
C LEU A 164 7.88 12.44 7.58
N ASP A 165 7.42 11.81 6.50
CA ASP A 165 7.64 10.38 6.27
C ASP A 165 9.10 10.11 5.86
N ALA A 166 9.64 8.97 6.29
CA ALA A 166 11.02 8.59 6.02
C ALA A 166 11.35 8.57 4.50
N VAL A 167 10.40 8.20 3.65
CA VAL A 167 10.55 8.20 2.19
C VAL A 167 10.87 9.61 1.65
N ASN A 168 10.40 10.65 2.34
CA ASN A 168 10.55 12.04 1.89
C ASN A 168 11.97 12.62 2.05
N VAL A 169 12.93 11.84 2.56
CA VAL A 169 14.36 12.23 2.52
C VAL A 169 14.94 12.10 1.12
N PHE A 170 14.28 11.36 0.23
CA PHE A 170 14.64 11.18 -1.18
C PHE A 170 13.84 12.15 -2.03
N ASP A 171 14.52 12.94 -2.85
CA ASP A 171 13.86 13.93 -3.69
C ASP A 171 13.09 13.26 -4.83
N ALA A 172 11.80 13.58 -4.94
CA ALA A 172 10.95 13.07 -5.99
C ALA A 172 11.20 13.80 -7.32
N ASP A 173 11.41 13.07 -8.42
CA ASP A 173 11.34 13.58 -9.79
C ASP A 173 9.90 13.73 -10.27
N CYS A 174 9.00 12.96 -9.70
CA CYS A 174 7.55 13.11 -9.83
C CYS A 174 6.87 12.71 -8.53
N ALA A 175 6.02 13.58 -7.99
CA ALA A 175 5.17 13.28 -6.85
C ALA A 175 3.76 12.87 -7.32
N VAL A 176 3.16 11.90 -6.63
CA VAL A 176 1.79 11.46 -6.90
C VAL A 176 0.97 11.55 -5.61
N ILE A 177 -0.15 12.22 -5.66
CA ILE A 177 -1.15 12.23 -4.58
C ILE A 177 -2.40 11.53 -5.10
N THR A 178 -2.71 10.38 -4.52
CA THR A 178 -3.88 9.58 -4.89
C THR A 178 -5.15 10.18 -4.26
N SER A 179 -6.04 9.41 -3.67
CA SER A 179 -7.19 9.96 -2.94
C SER A 179 -6.78 10.47 -1.55
N ILE A 180 -7.42 11.54 -1.10
CA ILE A 180 -7.28 12.10 0.25
C ILE A 180 -8.59 11.94 0.99
N ASP A 181 -8.55 11.24 2.13
CA ASP A 181 -9.70 11.09 3.02
C ASP A 181 -9.23 11.01 4.48
N ILE A 182 -10.16 10.99 5.41
CA ILE A 182 -9.89 10.95 6.85
C ILE A 182 -9.36 9.56 7.21
N ASP A 183 -8.12 9.52 7.65
CA ASP A 183 -7.45 8.35 8.23
C ASP A 183 -6.27 8.82 9.09
N HIS A 184 -5.85 8.03 10.07
CA HIS A 184 -4.73 8.35 10.98
C HIS A 184 -4.85 9.75 11.64
N VAL A 185 -6.04 10.09 12.10
CA VAL A 185 -6.39 11.41 12.66
C VAL A 185 -5.44 11.85 13.77
N GLU A 186 -4.96 10.92 14.58
CA GLU A 186 -4.01 11.16 15.67
C GLU A 186 -2.69 11.79 15.19
N TYR A 187 -2.24 11.45 13.97
CA TYR A 187 -0.96 11.90 13.40
C TYR A 187 -1.09 12.99 12.35
N LEU A 188 -2.18 12.96 11.55
CA LEU A 188 -2.31 13.78 10.36
C LEU A 188 -3.33 14.90 10.50
N GLY A 189 -4.14 14.88 11.58
CA GLY A 189 -5.19 15.86 11.81
C GLY A 189 -6.59 15.37 11.46
N PRO A 190 -7.63 16.14 11.86
CA PRO A 190 -9.01 15.68 11.89
C PRO A 190 -9.77 15.86 10.56
N ASP A 191 -9.19 16.54 9.57
CA ASP A 191 -9.87 16.92 8.34
C ASP A 191 -9.01 16.74 7.08
N ARG A 192 -9.66 16.78 5.92
CA ARG A 192 -8.99 16.58 4.63
C ARG A 192 -7.97 17.66 4.29
N GLU A 193 -8.12 18.90 4.80
CA GLU A 193 -7.19 20.00 4.53
C GLU A 193 -5.85 19.77 5.24
N THR A 194 -5.89 19.41 6.53
CA THR A 194 -4.69 19.09 7.30
C THR A 194 -3.98 17.84 6.74
N ILE A 195 -4.73 16.78 6.42
CA ILE A 195 -4.20 15.57 5.79
C ILE A 195 -3.60 15.88 4.41
N GLY A 196 -4.26 16.74 3.63
CA GLY A 196 -3.79 17.19 2.32
C GLY A 196 -2.47 17.93 2.40
N TYR A 197 -2.33 18.84 3.38
CA TYR A 197 -1.09 19.56 3.63
C TYR A 197 0.09 18.63 3.94
N GLU A 198 -0.11 17.62 4.80
CA GLU A 198 0.94 16.63 5.10
C GLU A 198 1.34 15.82 3.86
N LYS A 199 0.37 15.40 3.03
CA LYS A 199 0.66 14.66 1.80
C LYS A 199 1.35 15.53 0.75
N ALA A 200 0.99 16.80 0.66
CA ALA A 200 1.61 17.76 -0.26
C ALA A 200 3.10 18.02 0.02
N GLY A 201 3.60 17.63 1.20
CA GLY A 201 5.01 17.76 1.58
C GLY A 201 6.00 16.93 0.75
N ILE A 202 5.53 15.99 -0.09
CA ILE A 202 6.37 15.22 -1.01
C ILE A 202 6.68 15.97 -2.33
N MET A 203 6.00 17.07 -2.58
CA MET A 203 6.19 17.87 -3.79
C MET A 203 7.56 18.54 -3.82
N ARG A 204 8.09 18.80 -5.02
CA ARG A 204 9.36 19.51 -5.23
C ARG A 204 9.17 20.64 -6.26
N THR A 205 9.90 21.74 -6.06
CA THR A 205 9.90 22.93 -6.95
C THR A 205 10.24 22.51 -8.37
N GLY A 206 9.43 22.95 -9.35
CA GLY A 206 9.65 22.70 -10.77
C GLY A 206 9.49 21.25 -11.22
N ARG A 207 9.08 20.34 -10.31
CA ARG A 207 8.85 18.92 -10.64
C ARG A 207 7.36 18.63 -10.85
N PRO A 208 7.02 17.65 -11.69
CA PRO A 208 5.66 17.20 -11.88
C PRO A 208 5.03 16.70 -10.57
N VAL A 209 3.79 17.12 -10.34
CA VAL A 209 2.94 16.63 -9.24
C VAL A 209 1.61 16.19 -9.82
N VAL A 210 1.32 14.91 -9.78
CA VAL A 210 0.05 14.35 -10.25
C VAL A 210 -0.91 14.19 -9.08
N VAL A 211 -2.06 14.86 -9.14
CA VAL A 211 -3.13 14.76 -8.15
C VAL A 211 -4.32 14.04 -8.79
N SER A 212 -4.53 12.79 -8.36
CA SER A 212 -5.58 11.91 -8.89
C SER A 212 -6.91 12.10 -8.18
N ASP A 213 -6.92 12.72 -6.98
CA ASP A 213 -8.16 13.05 -6.27
C ASP A 213 -9.01 13.99 -7.14
N PRO A 214 -10.25 13.63 -7.49
CA PRO A 214 -11.12 14.48 -8.32
C PRO A 214 -11.53 15.77 -7.63
N VAL A 215 -11.53 15.79 -6.29
CA VAL A 215 -11.89 16.96 -5.45
C VAL A 215 -10.78 17.14 -4.40
N PRO A 216 -9.56 17.56 -4.83
CA PRO A 216 -8.43 17.67 -3.90
C PRO A 216 -8.67 18.80 -2.88
N PRO A 217 -8.19 18.65 -1.64
CA PRO A 217 -8.16 19.74 -0.66
C PRO A 217 -7.45 20.98 -1.19
N GLN A 218 -7.89 22.16 -0.76
CA GLN A 218 -7.28 23.41 -1.20
C GLN A 218 -5.81 23.53 -0.78
N SER A 219 -5.47 23.01 0.40
CA SER A 219 -4.09 22.95 0.92
C SER A 219 -3.09 22.28 -0.05
N VAL A 220 -3.53 21.28 -0.81
CA VAL A 220 -2.70 20.61 -1.83
C VAL A 220 -2.40 21.55 -3.01
N LEU A 221 -3.43 22.31 -3.44
CA LEU A 221 -3.33 23.24 -4.55
C LEU A 221 -2.47 24.45 -4.19
N ASP A 222 -2.69 24.98 -2.99
CA ASP A 222 -1.94 26.12 -2.46
C ASP A 222 -0.46 25.77 -2.31
N ARG A 223 -0.16 24.58 -1.78
CA ARG A 223 1.23 24.11 -1.65
C ARG A 223 1.93 23.97 -3.00
N ALA A 224 1.25 23.40 -4.01
CA ALA A 224 1.81 23.27 -5.36
C ALA A 224 2.13 24.65 -5.97
N LEU A 225 1.22 25.61 -5.77
CA LEU A 225 1.41 26.98 -6.24
C LEU A 225 2.56 27.68 -5.48
N GLU A 226 2.60 27.56 -4.14
CA GLU A 226 3.62 28.17 -3.29
C GLU A 226 5.03 27.80 -3.70
N ILE A 227 5.26 26.50 -3.97
CA ILE A 227 6.60 26.01 -4.33
C ILE A 227 6.88 26.03 -5.84
N GLY A 228 5.92 26.44 -6.67
CA GLY A 228 6.06 26.42 -8.11
C GLY A 228 6.21 25.02 -8.71
N ALA A 229 5.48 24.04 -8.22
CA ALA A 229 5.45 22.69 -8.80
C ALA A 229 4.66 22.66 -10.11
N ASP A 230 4.99 21.74 -11.02
CA ASP A 230 4.20 21.48 -12.24
C ASP A 230 3.01 20.59 -11.92
N LEU A 231 1.87 21.23 -11.58
CA LEU A 231 0.68 20.56 -11.09
C LEU A 231 -0.18 19.97 -12.22
N TRP A 232 -0.41 18.64 -12.18
CA TRP A 232 -1.28 17.87 -13.06
C TRP A 232 -2.51 17.39 -12.28
N ARG A 233 -3.70 17.95 -12.56
CA ARG A 233 -4.94 17.65 -11.85
C ARG A 233 -5.88 16.78 -12.67
N ALA A 234 -6.47 15.77 -12.01
CA ALA A 234 -7.62 15.06 -12.55
C ALA A 234 -8.79 16.03 -12.84
N GLY A 235 -9.43 15.84 -13.97
CA GLY A 235 -10.53 16.68 -14.43
C GLY A 235 -10.13 18.05 -15.01
N ARG A 236 -8.82 18.39 -15.01
CA ARG A 236 -8.29 19.64 -15.59
C ARG A 236 -7.17 19.39 -16.59
N ASP A 237 -6.09 18.74 -16.17
CA ASP A 237 -4.91 18.49 -16.97
C ASP A 237 -4.96 17.12 -17.63
N PHE A 238 -5.69 16.18 -17.02
CA PHE A 238 -5.99 14.89 -17.61
C PHE A 238 -7.40 14.44 -17.27
N HIS A 239 -7.97 13.66 -18.18
CA HIS A 239 -9.36 13.19 -18.12
C HIS A 239 -9.43 11.72 -18.46
N CYS A 240 -10.36 11.00 -17.85
CA CYS A 240 -10.70 9.64 -18.23
C CYS A 240 -12.22 9.50 -18.33
N GLY A 241 -12.66 8.59 -19.17
CA GLY A 241 -14.05 8.23 -19.30
C GLY A 241 -14.19 6.96 -20.12
N GLY A 242 -15.27 6.23 -19.93
CA GLY A 242 -15.42 4.93 -20.59
C GLY A 242 -16.84 4.41 -20.53
N ASP A 243 -17.04 3.24 -21.12
CA ASP A 243 -18.26 2.45 -21.09
C ASP A 243 -18.02 1.14 -20.32
N LYS A 244 -18.87 0.13 -20.47
CA LYS A 244 -18.73 -1.17 -19.80
C LYS A 244 -17.57 -2.03 -20.33
N GLN A 245 -16.98 -1.70 -21.48
CA GLN A 245 -15.99 -2.53 -22.16
C GLN A 245 -14.61 -1.90 -22.22
N GLN A 246 -14.54 -0.58 -22.40
CA GLN A 246 -13.30 0.14 -22.61
C GLN A 246 -13.35 1.54 -22.04
N TRP A 247 -12.17 2.13 -21.83
CA TRP A 247 -12.05 3.49 -21.40
C TRP A 247 -11.05 4.28 -22.24
N ASN A 248 -11.12 5.57 -22.16
CA ASN A 248 -10.26 6.52 -22.87
C ASN A 248 -9.57 7.42 -21.86
N TRP A 249 -8.35 7.79 -22.16
CA TRP A 249 -7.61 8.75 -21.37
C TRP A 249 -7.04 9.86 -22.27
N ALA A 250 -7.06 11.09 -21.75
CA ALA A 250 -6.48 12.26 -22.42
C ALA A 250 -5.72 13.09 -21.39
N GLY A 251 -4.46 13.36 -21.63
CA GLY A 251 -3.60 14.26 -20.88
C GLY A 251 -3.36 15.57 -21.63
N ARG A 252 -2.29 16.28 -21.26
CA ARG A 252 -1.93 17.57 -21.87
C ARG A 252 -1.54 17.44 -23.35
N SER A 253 -0.80 16.40 -23.71
CA SER A 253 -0.31 16.19 -25.08
C SER A 253 -0.61 14.80 -25.63
N ARG A 254 -0.90 13.82 -24.77
CA ARG A 254 -1.11 12.42 -25.14
C ARG A 254 -2.56 11.97 -24.96
N ARG A 255 -2.92 10.98 -25.76
CA ARG A 255 -4.24 10.36 -25.69
C ARG A 255 -4.10 8.86 -25.87
N TYR A 256 -4.86 8.10 -25.07
CA TYR A 256 -4.97 6.65 -25.16
C TYR A 256 -6.45 6.28 -25.33
N PRO A 257 -6.92 6.12 -26.57
CA PRO A 257 -8.29 5.66 -26.84
C PRO A 257 -8.39 4.14 -26.72
N GLY A 258 -9.56 3.65 -26.32
CA GLY A 258 -9.91 2.22 -26.36
C GLY A 258 -9.00 1.34 -25.49
N LEU A 259 -8.70 1.79 -24.28
CA LEU A 259 -7.98 0.98 -23.31
C LEU A 259 -8.91 -0.06 -22.69
N ALA A 260 -8.43 -1.29 -22.52
CA ALA A 260 -9.07 -2.25 -21.63
C ALA A 260 -8.94 -1.76 -20.18
N TYR A 261 -9.92 -2.05 -19.34
CA TYR A 261 -9.83 -1.73 -17.91
C TYR A 261 -8.62 -2.44 -17.29
N PRO A 262 -7.97 -1.82 -16.27
CA PRO A 262 -6.88 -2.46 -15.56
C PRO A 262 -7.29 -3.83 -15.00
N ALA A 263 -6.34 -4.76 -14.92
CA ALA A 263 -6.58 -6.06 -14.30
C ALA A 263 -6.96 -5.94 -12.81
N LEU A 264 -6.48 -4.89 -12.13
CA LEU A 264 -6.97 -4.52 -10.80
C LEU A 264 -8.42 -4.04 -10.90
N ARG A 265 -9.31 -4.68 -10.15
CA ARG A 265 -10.75 -4.45 -10.23
C ARG A 265 -11.21 -3.37 -9.25
N GLY A 266 -12.32 -2.71 -9.60
CA GLY A 266 -12.98 -1.69 -8.79
C GLY A 266 -12.94 -0.28 -9.40
N ALA A 267 -13.98 0.53 -9.12
CA ALA A 267 -14.15 1.86 -9.69
C ALA A 267 -12.97 2.80 -9.41
N ASN A 268 -12.39 2.72 -8.20
CA ASN A 268 -11.23 3.53 -7.81
C ASN A 268 -9.97 3.19 -8.61
N GLN A 269 -9.87 2.00 -9.20
CA GLN A 269 -8.71 1.61 -10.01
C GLN A 269 -8.64 2.38 -11.33
N LEU A 270 -9.78 2.82 -11.88
CA LEU A 270 -9.77 3.68 -13.04
C LEU A 270 -9.18 5.07 -12.73
N VAL A 271 -9.53 5.61 -11.57
CA VAL A 271 -8.97 6.89 -11.08
C VAL A 271 -7.47 6.76 -10.86
N ASN A 272 -7.02 5.67 -10.20
CA ASN A 272 -5.61 5.38 -10.01
C ASN A 272 -4.87 5.24 -11.35
N ALA A 273 -5.43 4.48 -12.30
CA ALA A 273 -4.85 4.30 -13.63
C ALA A 273 -4.77 5.61 -14.42
N ALA A 274 -5.78 6.48 -14.28
CA ALA A 274 -5.74 7.80 -14.92
C ALA A 274 -4.57 8.66 -14.41
N GLY A 275 -4.33 8.66 -13.09
CA GLY A 275 -3.17 9.30 -12.48
C GLY A 275 -1.85 8.68 -12.93
N VAL A 276 -1.78 7.35 -13.00
CA VAL A 276 -0.60 6.63 -13.51
C VAL A 276 -0.26 7.07 -14.94
N LEU A 277 -1.24 7.20 -15.82
CA LEU A 277 -1.00 7.66 -17.19
C LEU A 277 -0.54 9.12 -17.24
N ALA A 278 -0.97 9.97 -16.31
CA ALA A 278 -0.46 11.34 -16.17
C ALA A 278 1.02 11.34 -15.73
N VAL A 279 1.44 10.45 -14.82
CA VAL A 279 2.86 10.25 -14.47
C VAL A 279 3.67 9.80 -15.69
N VAL A 280 3.18 8.81 -16.43
CA VAL A 280 3.83 8.29 -17.64
C VAL A 280 3.98 9.39 -18.70
N GLU A 281 3.00 10.28 -18.85
CA GLU A 281 3.12 11.43 -19.75
C GLU A 281 4.13 12.47 -19.21
N ALA A 282 4.03 12.84 -17.93
CA ALA A 282 4.88 13.85 -17.31
C ALA A 282 6.37 13.46 -17.34
N LEU A 283 6.67 12.18 -17.13
CA LEU A 283 8.04 11.64 -17.17
C LEU A 283 8.48 11.16 -18.55
N HIS A 284 7.65 11.28 -19.58
CA HIS A 284 8.00 10.81 -20.93
C HIS A 284 9.31 11.33 -21.49
N PRO A 285 9.75 12.57 -21.22
CA PRO A 285 11.05 13.05 -21.71
C PRO A 285 12.27 12.27 -21.19
N VAL A 286 12.15 11.67 -19.99
CA VAL A 286 13.24 10.90 -19.32
C VAL A 286 12.98 9.41 -19.29
N LEU A 287 11.73 9.00 -19.28
CA LEU A 287 11.26 7.60 -19.25
C LEU A 287 10.21 7.39 -20.36
N PRO A 288 10.59 7.36 -21.64
CA PRO A 288 9.64 7.16 -22.74
C PRO A 288 8.96 5.78 -22.70
N VAL A 289 7.64 5.78 -22.78
CA VAL A 289 6.81 4.57 -22.76
C VAL A 289 5.95 4.53 -24.03
N THR A 290 5.86 3.35 -24.66
CA THR A 290 5.00 3.11 -25.82
C THR A 290 3.54 2.87 -25.40
N ALA A 291 2.60 3.14 -26.30
CA ALA A 291 1.20 2.84 -26.04
C ALA A 291 0.94 1.32 -25.82
N GLN A 292 1.77 0.47 -26.42
CA GLN A 292 1.67 -0.99 -26.21
C GLN A 292 2.10 -1.38 -24.81
N ALA A 293 3.21 -0.78 -24.28
CA ALA A 293 3.65 -1.02 -22.90
C ALA A 293 2.60 -0.56 -21.89
N VAL A 294 1.91 0.55 -22.14
CA VAL A 294 0.77 1.00 -21.32
C VAL A 294 -0.34 -0.06 -21.31
N ARG A 295 -0.76 -0.54 -22.47
CA ARG A 295 -1.82 -1.57 -22.57
C ARG A 295 -1.43 -2.86 -21.85
N ASN A 296 -0.23 -3.34 -22.10
CA ASN A 296 0.26 -4.56 -21.48
C ASN A 296 0.38 -4.42 -19.96
N GLY A 297 0.96 -3.30 -19.48
CA GLY A 297 1.12 -3.05 -18.05
C GLY A 297 -0.21 -3.00 -17.31
N LEU A 298 -1.21 -2.30 -17.85
CA LEU A 298 -2.54 -2.25 -17.24
C LEU A 298 -3.26 -3.61 -17.27
N ALA A 299 -3.06 -4.42 -18.33
CA ALA A 299 -3.68 -5.73 -18.46
C ALA A 299 -3.02 -6.82 -17.61
N LEU A 300 -1.74 -6.66 -17.26
CA LEU A 300 -0.94 -7.66 -16.56
C LEU A 300 -0.63 -7.29 -15.10
N VAL A 301 -1.08 -6.12 -14.63
CA VAL A 301 -0.84 -5.69 -13.26
C VAL A 301 -1.50 -6.63 -12.27
N GLU A 302 -0.71 -7.07 -11.28
CA GLU A 302 -1.18 -7.90 -10.17
C GLU A 302 -0.86 -7.21 -8.85
N LEU A 303 -1.81 -7.27 -7.93
CA LEU A 303 -1.61 -6.80 -6.55
C LEU A 303 -2.53 -7.60 -5.62
N PRO A 304 -1.99 -8.53 -4.84
CA PRO A 304 -2.78 -9.32 -3.91
C PRO A 304 -3.56 -8.45 -2.91
N GLY A 305 -4.75 -8.91 -2.53
CA GLY A 305 -5.57 -8.24 -1.53
C GLY A 305 -6.19 -6.90 -1.97
N ARG A 306 -6.33 -6.64 -3.26
CA ARG A 306 -7.05 -5.47 -3.80
C ARG A 306 -8.21 -5.92 -4.68
N PHE A 307 -9.34 -6.20 -4.04
CA PHE A 307 -10.50 -6.83 -4.66
C PHE A 307 -10.10 -8.02 -5.54
N GLN A 308 -9.18 -8.81 -5.00
CA GLN A 308 -8.66 -9.98 -5.68
C GLN A 308 -9.70 -11.08 -5.67
N ILE A 309 -10.17 -11.47 -6.85
CA ILE A 309 -11.08 -12.62 -7.00
C ILE A 309 -10.22 -13.86 -7.23
N VAL A 310 -10.26 -14.78 -6.27
CA VAL A 310 -9.63 -16.09 -6.39
C VAL A 310 -10.62 -17.03 -7.11
N PRO A 311 -10.22 -17.63 -8.25
CA PRO A 311 -11.07 -18.57 -8.94
C PRO A 311 -11.42 -19.80 -8.08
N GLY A 312 -12.69 -20.18 -8.06
CA GLY A 312 -13.17 -21.33 -7.30
C GLY A 312 -14.68 -21.28 -7.06
N GLN A 313 -15.19 -22.27 -6.34
CA GLN A 313 -16.57 -22.36 -5.87
C GLN A 313 -16.56 -22.81 -4.42
N PRO A 314 -17.01 -21.96 -3.46
CA PRO A 314 -17.57 -20.61 -3.66
C PRO A 314 -16.56 -19.59 -4.19
N ALA A 315 -17.06 -18.45 -4.70
CA ALA A 315 -16.19 -17.33 -5.11
C ALA A 315 -15.51 -16.71 -3.87
N LEU A 316 -14.18 -16.55 -3.90
CA LEU A 316 -13.43 -15.92 -2.80
C LEU A 316 -12.91 -14.55 -3.24
N VAL A 317 -13.21 -13.53 -2.45
CA VAL A 317 -12.72 -12.15 -2.64
C VAL A 317 -11.81 -11.79 -1.49
N LEU A 318 -10.60 -11.30 -1.79
CA LEU A 318 -9.63 -10.79 -0.82
C LEU A 318 -9.47 -9.28 -0.99
N ASP A 319 -9.71 -8.51 0.06
CA ASP A 319 -9.55 -7.05 0.04
C ASP A 319 -9.04 -6.52 1.38
N VAL A 320 -8.02 -5.65 1.36
CA VAL A 320 -7.47 -5.04 2.59
C VAL A 320 -8.24 -3.80 3.05
N ALA A 321 -9.46 -3.58 2.61
CA ALA A 321 -10.30 -2.47 3.06
C ALA A 321 -10.38 -2.42 4.60
N HIS A 322 -10.01 -1.26 5.19
CA HIS A 322 -9.85 -1.09 6.63
C HIS A 322 -10.24 0.29 7.16
N ASN A 323 -10.81 1.14 6.31
CA ASN A 323 -11.37 2.45 6.67
C ASN A 323 -12.70 2.68 5.95
N PRO A 324 -13.52 3.67 6.36
CA PRO A 324 -14.85 3.89 5.79
C PRO A 324 -14.85 4.07 4.26
N HIS A 325 -13.89 4.81 3.71
CA HIS A 325 -13.78 5.04 2.27
C HIS A 325 -13.48 3.74 1.50
N SER A 326 -12.52 2.93 1.96
CA SER A 326 -12.21 1.64 1.32
C SER A 326 -13.33 0.62 1.49
N ALA A 327 -14.07 0.66 2.61
CA ALA A 327 -15.25 -0.18 2.83
C ALA A 327 -16.41 0.21 1.88
N ALA A 328 -16.58 1.49 1.58
CA ALA A 328 -17.56 1.93 0.59
C ALA A 328 -17.22 1.41 -0.81
N ALA A 329 -15.94 1.50 -1.21
CA ALA A 329 -15.47 0.94 -2.48
C ALA A 329 -15.64 -0.59 -2.54
N LEU A 330 -15.33 -1.30 -1.45
CA LEU A 330 -15.57 -2.75 -1.35
C LEU A 330 -17.05 -3.09 -1.53
N ALA A 331 -17.95 -2.36 -0.86
CA ALA A 331 -19.40 -2.57 -0.98
C ALA A 331 -19.88 -2.38 -2.43
N GLU A 332 -19.45 -1.32 -3.11
CA GLU A 332 -19.79 -1.07 -4.51
C GLU A 332 -19.27 -2.19 -5.44
N ASN A 333 -18.07 -2.66 -5.20
CA ASN A 333 -17.46 -3.75 -5.97
C ASN A 333 -18.18 -5.08 -5.74
N LEU A 334 -18.60 -5.38 -4.48
CA LEU A 334 -19.37 -6.59 -4.16
C LEU A 334 -20.76 -6.56 -4.81
N ASP A 335 -21.42 -5.40 -4.82
CA ASP A 335 -22.71 -5.21 -5.50
C ASP A 335 -22.57 -5.39 -7.02
N ALA A 336 -21.51 -4.85 -7.63
CA ALA A 336 -21.22 -4.97 -9.04
C ALA A 336 -20.90 -6.41 -9.50
N MET A 337 -20.55 -7.33 -8.59
CA MET A 337 -20.37 -8.75 -8.92
C MET A 337 -21.68 -9.47 -9.29
N GLY A 338 -22.84 -8.87 -8.99
CA GLY A 338 -24.14 -9.47 -9.20
C GLY A 338 -24.64 -10.28 -7.99
N PHE A 339 -25.66 -11.11 -8.23
CA PHE A 339 -26.35 -11.85 -7.18
C PHE A 339 -25.57 -13.10 -6.75
N TYR A 340 -25.45 -13.26 -5.43
CA TYR A 340 -24.99 -14.45 -4.74
C TYR A 340 -26.03 -14.84 -3.68
N PRO A 341 -26.40 -16.12 -3.54
CA PRO A 341 -27.39 -16.56 -2.53
C PRO A 341 -27.03 -16.15 -1.12
N THR A 342 -25.77 -16.37 -0.73
CA THR A 342 -25.22 -16.01 0.59
C THR A 342 -23.85 -15.36 0.44
N THR A 343 -23.63 -14.27 1.18
CA THR A 343 -22.31 -13.65 1.32
C THR A 343 -21.76 -13.89 2.72
N HIS A 344 -20.62 -14.59 2.79
CA HIS A 344 -19.87 -14.87 4.00
C HIS A 344 -18.74 -13.84 4.15
N ALA A 345 -18.58 -13.21 5.32
CA ALA A 345 -17.54 -12.23 5.59
C ALA A 345 -16.57 -12.70 6.68
N VAL A 346 -15.32 -12.93 6.33
CA VAL A 346 -14.22 -13.09 7.28
C VAL A 346 -13.64 -11.70 7.58
N PHE A 347 -13.75 -11.26 8.83
CA PHE A 347 -13.45 -9.89 9.21
C PHE A 347 -12.58 -9.82 10.48
N GLY A 348 -11.46 -9.12 10.37
CA GLY A 348 -10.59 -8.76 11.49
C GLY A 348 -10.02 -7.37 11.27
N ALA A 349 -9.98 -6.52 12.29
CA ALA A 349 -9.63 -5.11 12.17
C ALA A 349 -8.76 -4.61 13.33
N MET A 350 -8.09 -3.48 13.11
CA MET A 350 -7.38 -2.76 14.16
C MET A 350 -8.37 -2.01 15.05
N ALA A 351 -8.09 -1.93 16.37
CA ALA A 351 -8.95 -1.29 17.36
C ALA A 351 -9.06 0.23 17.18
N ASP A 352 -8.04 0.86 16.58
CA ASP A 352 -7.98 2.30 16.32
C ASP A 352 -8.82 2.76 15.11
N LYS A 353 -9.46 1.86 14.38
CA LYS A 353 -10.24 2.18 13.18
C LYS A 353 -11.70 2.50 13.51
N ASP A 354 -12.27 3.43 12.74
CA ASP A 354 -13.70 3.74 12.80
C ASP A 354 -14.50 2.64 12.08
N LEU A 355 -14.92 1.63 12.86
CA LEU A 355 -15.58 0.44 12.35
C LEU A 355 -17.09 0.63 12.13
N ARG A 356 -17.72 1.60 12.81
CA ARG A 356 -19.17 1.83 12.72
C ARG A 356 -19.63 2.09 11.27
N PRO A 357 -19.06 3.06 10.53
CA PRO A 357 -19.48 3.31 9.14
C PRO A 357 -19.17 2.12 8.22
N MET A 358 -18.14 1.31 8.53
CA MET A 358 -17.84 0.10 7.76
C MET A 358 -18.94 -0.93 7.91
N PHE A 359 -19.41 -1.21 9.14
CA PHE A 359 -20.52 -2.13 9.39
C PHE A 359 -21.83 -1.62 8.78
N GLU A 360 -22.16 -0.33 8.97
CA GLU A 360 -23.37 0.27 8.39
C GLU A 360 -23.42 0.10 6.87
N ARG A 361 -22.27 0.21 6.20
CA ARG A 361 -22.18 0.08 4.74
C ARG A 361 -22.25 -1.36 4.25
N LEU A 362 -21.66 -2.31 4.99
CA LEU A 362 -21.49 -3.70 4.55
C LEU A 362 -22.59 -4.64 5.07
N ASN A 363 -23.22 -4.34 6.22
CA ASN A 363 -24.28 -5.17 6.78
C ASN A 363 -25.41 -5.52 5.79
N PRO A 364 -25.85 -4.64 4.88
CA PRO A 364 -26.88 -4.99 3.90
C PRO A 364 -26.45 -6.08 2.90
N LEU A 365 -25.15 -6.28 2.71
CA LEU A 365 -24.56 -7.15 1.69
C LEU A 365 -24.07 -8.49 2.25
N ILE A 366 -24.02 -8.64 3.57
CA ILE A 366 -23.42 -9.80 4.24
C ILE A 366 -24.48 -10.55 5.04
N ASP A 367 -24.50 -11.88 4.89
CA ASP A 367 -25.46 -12.78 5.53
C ASP A 367 -24.84 -13.57 6.68
N ARG A 368 -23.50 -13.78 6.66
CA ARG A 368 -22.79 -14.48 7.72
C ARG A 368 -21.47 -13.82 8.02
N TRP A 369 -21.20 -13.52 9.31
CA TRP A 369 -19.97 -12.91 9.77
C TRP A 369 -19.09 -13.91 10.54
N TYR A 370 -17.81 -13.93 10.23
CA TYR A 370 -16.77 -14.72 10.86
C TYR A 370 -15.72 -13.75 11.39
N PHE A 371 -15.92 -13.27 12.62
CA PHE A 371 -15.00 -12.35 13.29
C PHE A 371 -13.76 -13.08 13.76
N THR A 372 -12.58 -12.49 13.58
CA THR A 372 -11.31 -13.16 13.87
C THR A 372 -10.37 -12.28 14.68
N ASP A 373 -9.63 -12.90 15.61
CA ASP A 373 -8.47 -12.28 16.23
C ASP A 373 -7.32 -12.15 15.22
N LEU A 374 -6.42 -11.19 15.48
CA LEU A 374 -5.24 -10.95 14.65
C LEU A 374 -3.96 -10.98 15.52
N PRO A 375 -2.79 -11.34 14.95
CA PRO A 375 -1.55 -11.53 15.69
C PRO A 375 -0.85 -10.20 16.01
N THR A 376 -1.57 -9.24 16.61
CA THR A 376 -1.03 -7.94 17.01
C THR A 376 -1.85 -7.37 18.17
N GLU A 377 -1.17 -6.74 19.14
CA GLU A 377 -1.81 -6.09 20.29
C GLU A 377 -2.71 -4.91 19.90
N ARG A 378 -2.53 -4.34 18.71
CA ARG A 378 -3.35 -3.25 18.19
C ARG A 378 -4.68 -3.71 17.60
N ALA A 379 -4.93 -5.01 17.49
CA ALA A 379 -6.16 -5.53 16.94
C ALA A 379 -7.34 -5.41 17.92
N ALA A 380 -8.53 -5.19 17.38
CA ALA A 380 -9.75 -5.46 18.11
C ALA A 380 -9.93 -6.98 18.22
N SER A 381 -10.37 -7.47 19.40
CA SER A 381 -10.67 -8.89 19.55
C SER A 381 -11.90 -9.30 18.74
N ALA A 382 -11.99 -10.56 18.33
CA ALA A 382 -13.18 -11.09 17.67
C ALA A 382 -14.46 -10.87 18.50
N ALA A 383 -14.34 -10.93 19.83
CA ALA A 383 -15.43 -10.66 20.75
C ALA A 383 -15.89 -9.19 20.74
N ASP A 384 -14.94 -8.24 20.73
CA ASP A 384 -15.25 -6.81 20.65
C ASP A 384 -15.88 -6.45 19.30
N LEU A 385 -15.35 -7.01 18.20
CA LEU A 385 -15.92 -6.84 16.87
C LEU A 385 -17.35 -7.34 16.79
N GLN A 386 -17.63 -8.52 17.31
CA GLN A 386 -18.98 -9.08 17.34
C GLN A 386 -19.92 -8.25 18.23
N THR A 387 -19.44 -7.78 19.38
CA THR A 387 -20.23 -6.93 20.30
C THR A 387 -20.61 -5.62 19.63
N LEU A 388 -19.66 -4.95 18.99
CA LEU A 388 -19.91 -3.72 18.24
C LEU A 388 -20.90 -3.99 17.09
N TRP A 389 -20.68 -5.04 16.32
CA TRP A 389 -21.58 -5.42 15.23
C TRP A 389 -23.01 -5.69 15.72
N HIS A 390 -23.20 -6.44 16.81
CA HIS A 390 -24.52 -6.68 17.41
C HIS A 390 -25.24 -5.37 17.80
N SER A 391 -24.50 -4.34 18.24
CA SER A 391 -25.07 -3.04 18.60
C SER A 391 -25.59 -2.26 17.40
N LEU A 392 -25.15 -2.59 16.20
CA LEU A 392 -25.46 -1.90 14.94
C LEU A 392 -26.36 -2.72 14.01
N ASN A 393 -26.35 -4.04 14.17
CA ASN A 393 -27.10 -4.93 13.30
C ASN A 393 -28.60 -4.91 13.65
N THR A 394 -29.43 -4.62 12.65
CA THR A 394 -30.89 -4.63 12.76
C THR A 394 -31.53 -5.87 12.12
N ARG A 395 -30.75 -6.68 11.41
CA ARG A 395 -31.21 -7.90 10.74
C ARG A 395 -31.19 -9.07 11.71
N THR A 396 -32.28 -9.83 11.79
CA THR A 396 -32.43 -11.01 12.67
C THR A 396 -32.01 -12.32 11.99
N ASP A 397 -31.87 -12.31 10.68
CA ASP A 397 -31.51 -13.45 9.83
C ASP A 397 -29.98 -13.65 9.65
N VAL A 398 -29.18 -12.67 10.10
CA VAL A 398 -27.72 -12.69 9.98
C VAL A 398 -27.07 -13.39 11.16
N GLN A 399 -26.10 -14.29 10.88
CA GLN A 399 -25.36 -15.04 11.89
C GLN A 399 -23.94 -14.47 12.04
N ALA A 400 -23.40 -14.54 13.25
CA ALA A 400 -22.04 -14.13 13.56
C ALA A 400 -21.34 -15.13 14.50
N SER A 401 -20.07 -15.42 14.23
CA SER A 401 -19.24 -16.35 14.99
C SER A 401 -17.83 -15.79 15.17
N GLN A 402 -17.10 -16.28 16.19
CA GLN A 402 -15.75 -15.83 16.54
C GLN A 402 -14.71 -16.92 16.27
N TYR A 403 -13.52 -16.53 15.87
CA TYR A 403 -12.42 -17.42 15.52
C TYR A 403 -11.08 -16.88 16.02
N PRO A 404 -10.12 -17.76 16.37
CA PRO A 404 -8.84 -17.36 16.96
C PRO A 404 -7.83 -16.82 15.95
N ASN A 405 -8.06 -16.99 14.64
CA ASN A 405 -7.20 -16.49 13.57
C ASN A 405 -7.94 -16.49 12.23
N PRO A 406 -7.45 -15.73 11.22
CA PRO A 406 -8.10 -15.60 9.91
C PRO A 406 -8.24 -16.93 9.14
N ASP A 407 -7.26 -17.83 9.26
CA ASP A 407 -7.32 -19.14 8.58
C ASP A 407 -8.47 -19.99 9.13
N ALA A 408 -8.61 -20.09 10.46
CA ALA A 408 -9.73 -20.81 11.09
C ALA A 408 -11.09 -20.21 10.71
N ALA A 409 -11.20 -18.89 10.62
CA ALA A 409 -12.40 -18.18 10.17
C ALA A 409 -12.72 -18.51 8.70
N LEU A 410 -11.71 -18.50 7.82
CA LEU A 410 -11.89 -18.86 6.41
C LEU A 410 -12.30 -20.33 6.25
N GLN A 411 -11.67 -21.28 6.96
CA GLN A 411 -12.02 -22.70 6.91
C GLN A 411 -13.47 -22.92 7.35
N ALA A 412 -13.93 -22.24 8.39
CA ALA A 412 -15.32 -22.29 8.83
C ALA A 412 -16.27 -21.70 7.78
N ALA A 413 -15.94 -20.58 7.15
CA ALA A 413 -16.74 -19.99 6.10
C ALA A 413 -16.85 -20.95 4.88
N VAL A 414 -15.74 -21.54 4.44
CA VAL A 414 -15.70 -22.52 3.35
C VAL A 414 -16.54 -23.75 3.66
N SER A 415 -16.51 -24.26 4.90
CA SER A 415 -17.28 -25.44 5.30
C SER A 415 -18.80 -25.22 5.33
N GLN A 416 -19.25 -23.97 5.45
CA GLN A 416 -20.65 -23.57 5.53
C GLN A 416 -21.20 -22.98 4.22
N ALA A 417 -20.32 -22.65 3.27
CA ALA A 417 -20.71 -22.04 2.02
C ALA A 417 -21.12 -23.08 0.97
N ASP A 418 -22.19 -22.79 0.25
CA ASP A 418 -22.54 -23.52 -0.96
C ASP A 418 -21.66 -23.05 -2.16
N PRO A 419 -21.50 -23.90 -3.21
CA PRO A 419 -20.70 -23.55 -4.38
C PRO A 419 -21.13 -22.25 -5.09
N ALA A 420 -22.39 -21.84 -4.97
CA ALA A 420 -22.92 -20.61 -5.55
C ALA A 420 -22.75 -19.37 -4.68
N ASP A 421 -22.26 -19.54 -3.44
CA ASP A 421 -22.06 -18.45 -2.50
C ASP A 421 -20.78 -17.64 -2.78
N ARG A 422 -20.64 -16.56 -2.04
CA ARG A 422 -19.45 -15.70 -2.07
C ARG A 422 -18.85 -15.58 -0.66
N ILE A 423 -17.54 -15.72 -0.56
CA ILE A 423 -16.78 -15.43 0.66
C ILE A 423 -15.96 -14.15 0.41
N VAL A 424 -16.01 -13.19 1.33
CA VAL A 424 -15.17 -11.99 1.32
C VAL A 424 -14.30 -11.94 2.56
N VAL A 425 -12.98 -11.77 2.39
CA VAL A 425 -11.99 -11.63 3.48
C VAL A 425 -11.49 -10.20 3.48
N PHE A 426 -11.71 -9.45 4.57
CA PHE A 426 -11.32 -8.04 4.64
C PHE A 426 -11.16 -7.53 6.08
N GLY A 427 -10.84 -6.21 6.21
CA GLY A 427 -10.76 -5.48 7.46
C GLY A 427 -9.34 -5.06 7.85
N SER A 428 -8.32 -5.76 7.39
CA SER A 428 -6.91 -5.37 7.57
C SER A 428 -5.97 -6.16 6.66
N PHE A 429 -4.73 -5.69 6.54
CA PHE A 429 -3.65 -6.47 5.92
C PHE A 429 -3.40 -7.80 6.67
N PHE A 430 -3.50 -7.80 8.00
CA PHE A 430 -3.32 -9.01 8.80
C PHE A 430 -4.41 -10.04 8.56
N THR A 431 -5.64 -9.62 8.29
CA THR A 431 -6.75 -10.53 7.98
C THR A 431 -6.49 -11.23 6.65
N VAL A 432 -6.17 -10.47 5.62
CA VAL A 432 -5.88 -11.01 4.29
C VAL A 432 -4.56 -11.80 4.30
N GLY A 433 -3.51 -11.28 4.94
CA GLY A 433 -2.23 -11.97 5.08
C GLY A 433 -2.35 -13.29 5.83
N GLY A 434 -3.19 -13.33 6.88
CA GLY A 434 -3.43 -14.55 7.66
C GLY A 434 -4.01 -15.70 6.83
N VAL A 435 -4.87 -15.39 5.85
CA VAL A 435 -5.42 -16.42 4.94
C VAL A 435 -4.47 -16.75 3.77
N LEU A 436 -3.47 -15.91 3.52
CA LEU A 436 -2.48 -16.10 2.45
C LEU A 436 -1.17 -16.75 2.91
N GLN A 437 -0.98 -17.01 4.20
CA GLN A 437 0.27 -17.56 4.76
C GLN A 437 0.74 -18.86 4.08
N ASN A 438 -0.20 -19.71 3.66
CA ASN A 438 0.09 -20.96 2.96
C ASN A 438 -0.13 -20.84 1.43
N GLY A 439 -0.07 -19.62 0.89
CA GLY A 439 -0.37 -19.32 -0.51
C GLY A 439 -1.86 -19.01 -0.74
N VAL A 440 -2.20 -18.73 -1.99
CA VAL A 440 -3.58 -18.40 -2.37
C VAL A 440 -4.48 -19.63 -2.14
N PRO A 441 -5.56 -19.52 -1.35
CA PRO A 441 -6.45 -20.64 -1.06
C PRO A 441 -7.05 -21.20 -2.36
N ARG A 442 -6.99 -22.52 -2.53
CA ARG A 442 -7.64 -23.21 -3.65
C ARG A 442 -8.96 -23.78 -3.16
N LEU A 443 -10.04 -23.11 -3.49
CA LEU A 443 -11.38 -23.63 -3.19
C LEU A 443 -11.73 -24.69 -4.22
N ALA A 444 -12.14 -25.88 -3.75
CA ALA A 444 -12.43 -27.01 -4.62
C ALA A 444 -13.61 -26.68 -5.55
N ALA A 445 -13.40 -26.83 -6.85
CA ALA A 445 -14.46 -26.86 -7.82
C ALA A 445 -14.68 -28.36 -8.20
N PRO A 446 -15.65 -29.06 -7.62
CA PRO A 446 -15.82 -30.49 -7.80
C PRO A 446 -15.96 -30.91 -9.27
N HIS A 447 -16.45 -30.02 -10.12
CA HIS A 447 -16.61 -30.24 -11.55
C HIS A 447 -15.28 -30.13 -12.36
N LEU A 448 -14.18 -29.68 -11.76
CA LEU A 448 -12.85 -29.66 -12.35
C LEU A 448 -12.00 -30.88 -11.95
N GLN A 449 -12.55 -31.79 -11.17
CA GLN A 449 -11.92 -33.03 -10.74
C GLN A 449 -12.39 -34.25 -11.53
N ALA A 450 -13.17 -34.05 -12.57
CA ALA A 450 -13.67 -35.08 -13.47
C ALA A 450 -12.84 -35.17 -14.76
#